data_a58b4245ae6d4a0f249260c45e2c34b0
#
_entry.id   a58b4245ae6d4a0f249260c45e2c34b0
#
_cell.length_a   1.000
_cell.length_b   1.000
_cell.length_c   1.000
_cell.angle_alpha   90.00
_cell.angle_beta   90.00
_cell.angle_gamma   90.00
#
_symmetry.space_group_name_H-M   'P 1'
#
loop_
_entity.id
_entity.type
_entity.pdbx_description
1 polymer ?
#
loop_
_entity_poly.entity_id
_entity_poly.type
_entity_poly.pdbx_seq_one_letter_code
_entity_poly.pdbx_strand_id
1 'polypeptide(L)'
;DELCHGCGGCMLVCKAGAITESFIPTGRLDLGRSSQIECVQGLLDIGRAMSPPVIRAVKDAAPDAELLIIDSPPGTSCPVIESVRGADLVLLVTEPTPFGLNDLKLAVDMVNALKLPLAVVINRSDIGNDETRMFCHNQNIDILCEIPFDRRVAEAYSRGVPACRALSEQGRVYADLLKKIMSRGGANA
;
A
#
# COMPACT_ATOMS: atom_id res chain seq x y z
N ASP A 1 0.89 20.87 21.56
CA ASP A 1 1.78 19.72 21.26
C ASP A 1 1.14 18.67 20.34
N GLU A 2 -0.20 18.65 20.23
CA GLU A 2 -0.92 17.65 19.39
C GLU A 2 -0.66 17.78 17.89
N LEU A 3 -0.31 18.97 17.43
CA LEU A 3 0.01 19.24 16.01
C LEU A 3 1.52 19.24 15.72
N CYS A 4 2.35 18.82 16.64
CA CYS A 4 3.79 18.76 16.43
C CYS A 4 4.15 17.61 15.48
N HIS A 5 4.88 17.95 14.42
CA HIS A 5 5.36 16.99 13.41
C HIS A 5 6.71 16.35 13.74
N GLY A 6 7.34 16.72 14.86
CA GLY A 6 8.65 16.18 15.25
C GLY A 6 9.77 16.50 14.24
N CYS A 7 9.68 17.62 13.52
CA CYS A 7 10.63 17.96 12.47
C CYS A 7 11.93 18.62 12.97
N GLY A 8 12.06 18.94 14.28
CA GLY A 8 13.23 19.58 14.87
C GLY A 8 13.41 21.06 14.52
N GLY A 9 12.61 21.63 13.63
CA GLY A 9 12.78 22.99 13.11
C GLY A 9 12.74 24.06 14.21
N CYS A 10 11.89 23.89 15.21
CA CYS A 10 11.80 24.82 16.34
C CYS A 10 13.08 24.83 17.19
N MET A 11 13.77 23.71 17.36
CA MET A 11 15.05 23.63 18.06
C MET A 11 16.15 24.36 17.26
N LEU A 12 16.19 24.18 15.93
CA LEU A 12 17.18 24.78 15.06
C LEU A 12 17.12 26.32 15.05
N VAL A 13 15.91 26.89 15.18
CA VAL A 13 15.73 28.36 15.18
C VAL A 13 15.77 29.01 16.56
N CYS A 14 15.73 28.21 17.63
CA CYS A 14 15.73 28.72 19.01
C CYS A 14 17.14 29.15 19.44
N LYS A 15 17.46 30.43 19.27
CA LYS A 15 18.77 30.99 19.67
C LYS A 15 19.06 30.89 21.19
N ALA A 16 18.01 30.82 22.01
CA ALA A 16 18.13 30.71 23.46
C ALA A 16 18.36 29.27 23.95
N GLY A 17 18.28 28.25 23.08
CA GLY A 17 18.38 26.86 23.47
C GLY A 17 17.31 26.39 24.47
N ALA A 18 16.16 27.09 24.51
CA ALA A 18 15.09 26.87 25.50
C ALA A 18 14.08 25.79 25.06
N ILE A 19 14.29 25.14 23.91
CA ILE A 19 13.40 24.11 23.40
C ILE A 19 14.11 22.76 23.42
N THR A 20 13.51 21.79 24.06
CA THR A 20 13.97 20.38 24.06
C THR A 20 12.90 19.49 23.48
N GLU A 21 13.31 18.45 22.75
CA GLU A 21 12.40 17.43 22.27
C GLU A 21 12.24 16.32 23.31
N SER A 22 11.03 15.77 23.38
CA SER A 22 10.70 14.59 24.17
C SER A 22 9.95 13.59 23.31
N PHE A 23 10.03 12.31 23.65
CA PHE A 23 9.32 11.26 22.95
C PHE A 23 7.90 11.14 23.48
N ILE A 24 6.93 11.11 22.58
CA ILE A 24 5.53 10.85 22.89
C ILE A 24 5.12 9.60 22.09
N PRO A 25 4.57 8.56 22.71
CA PRO A 25 4.00 7.42 22.00
C PRO A 25 2.92 7.91 21.03
N THR A 26 2.99 7.46 19.77
CA THR A 26 2.02 7.82 18.74
C THR A 26 1.16 6.63 18.31
N GLY A 27 1.54 5.43 18.71
CA GLY A 27 0.86 4.20 18.37
C GLY A 27 1.61 2.98 18.90
N ARG A 28 1.17 1.80 18.50
CA ARG A 28 1.79 0.52 18.87
C ARG A 28 1.99 -0.35 17.66
N LEU A 29 2.90 -1.32 17.78
CA LEU A 29 3.09 -2.40 16.82
C LEU A 29 2.54 -3.69 17.40
N ASP A 30 1.79 -4.40 16.57
CA ASP A 30 1.35 -5.76 16.86
C ASP A 30 2.08 -6.72 15.90
N LEU A 31 2.71 -7.74 16.43
CA LEU A 31 3.39 -8.77 15.66
C LEU A 31 2.58 -10.07 15.75
N GLY A 32 2.41 -10.71 14.61
CA GLY A 32 1.65 -11.95 14.51
C GLY A 32 2.27 -12.90 13.50
N ARG A 33 1.90 -14.18 13.64
CA ARG A 33 2.29 -15.22 12.69
C ARG A 33 1.12 -16.14 12.39
N SER A 34 0.93 -16.43 11.11
CA SER A 34 -0.05 -17.42 10.66
C SER A 34 0.64 -18.37 9.68
N SER A 35 0.86 -19.61 10.09
CA SER A 35 1.60 -20.61 9.32
C SER A 35 3.04 -20.14 9.01
N GLN A 36 3.36 -19.91 7.75
CA GLN A 36 4.67 -19.42 7.28
C GLN A 36 4.67 -17.91 7.02
N ILE A 37 3.55 -17.23 7.25
CA ILE A 37 3.42 -15.79 7.02
C ILE A 37 3.61 -15.06 8.35
N GLU A 38 4.56 -14.16 8.40
CA GLU A 38 4.74 -13.22 9.49
C GLU A 38 4.04 -11.91 9.15
N CYS A 39 3.41 -11.28 10.15
CA CYS A 39 2.65 -10.06 10.02
C CYS A 39 3.13 -9.04 11.04
N VAL A 40 3.35 -7.82 10.58
CA VAL A 40 3.57 -6.66 11.46
C VAL A 40 2.50 -5.63 11.15
N GLN A 41 1.77 -5.21 12.17
CA GLN A 41 0.71 -4.22 12.05
C GLN A 41 1.02 -3.02 12.92
N GLY A 42 0.86 -1.81 12.38
CA GLY A 42 0.92 -0.56 13.12
C GLY A 42 -0.48 -0.05 13.43
N LEU A 43 -0.71 0.33 14.67
CA LEU A 43 -1.94 0.94 15.13
C LEU A 43 -1.63 2.34 15.65
N LEU A 44 -2.15 3.35 14.95
CA LEU A 44 -2.05 4.75 15.38
C LEU A 44 -3.02 5.00 16.55
N ASP A 45 -2.57 5.69 17.58
CA ASP A 45 -3.44 6.07 18.69
C ASP A 45 -4.51 7.09 18.24
N ILE A 46 -5.71 6.95 18.78
CA ILE A 46 -6.83 7.84 18.46
C ILE A 46 -6.44 9.29 18.81
N GLY A 47 -6.72 10.22 17.89
CA GLY A 47 -6.38 11.63 18.04
C GLY A 47 -4.97 12.00 17.62
N ARG A 48 -4.13 11.06 17.19
CA ARG A 48 -2.82 11.36 16.60
C ARG A 48 -2.94 11.65 15.10
N ALA A 49 -2.37 12.77 14.67
CA ALA A 49 -2.43 13.21 13.28
C ALA A 49 -1.35 12.57 12.37
N MET A 50 -0.29 12.00 12.95
CA MET A 50 0.92 11.62 12.22
C MET A 50 1.12 10.10 12.19
N SER A 51 0.78 9.47 11.07
CA SER A 51 1.03 8.05 10.83
C SER A 51 2.43 7.69 10.26
N PRO A 52 3.19 8.55 9.56
CA PRO A 52 4.49 8.18 9.00
C PRO A 52 5.47 7.56 9.99
N PRO A 53 5.60 8.02 11.26
CA PRO A 53 6.47 7.36 12.24
C PRO A 53 6.07 5.92 12.52
N VAL A 54 4.76 5.63 12.60
CA VAL A 54 4.25 4.27 12.81
C VAL A 54 4.55 3.40 11.57
N ILE A 55 4.38 3.95 10.36
CA ILE A 55 4.68 3.23 9.11
C ILE A 55 6.16 2.85 9.04
N ARG A 56 7.07 3.78 9.37
CA ARG A 56 8.51 3.47 9.45
C ARG A 56 8.79 2.36 10.45
N ALA A 57 8.24 2.46 11.64
CA ALA A 57 8.43 1.45 12.68
C ALA A 57 7.90 0.07 12.27
N VAL A 58 6.79 -0.01 11.51
CA VAL A 58 6.28 -1.26 10.92
C VAL A 58 7.28 -1.82 9.93
N LYS A 59 7.82 -0.99 9.03
CA LYS A 59 8.79 -1.42 8.03
C LYS A 59 10.11 -1.87 8.66
N ASP A 60 10.59 -1.16 9.67
CA ASP A 60 11.81 -1.49 10.40
C ASP A 60 11.66 -2.79 11.22
N ALA A 61 10.45 -3.10 11.68
CA ALA A 61 10.14 -4.32 12.41
C ALA A 61 9.80 -5.52 11.48
N ALA A 62 9.67 -5.28 10.18
CA ALA A 62 9.41 -6.37 9.24
C ALA A 62 10.61 -7.31 9.17
N PRO A 63 10.38 -8.64 9.23
CA PRO A 63 11.47 -9.61 9.12
C PRO A 63 12.08 -9.59 7.71
N ASP A 64 13.32 -10.01 7.61
CA ASP A 64 13.94 -10.30 6.33
C ASP A 64 13.25 -11.50 5.66
N ALA A 65 12.74 -11.31 4.46
CA ALA A 65 11.91 -12.28 3.76
C ALA A 65 12.11 -12.18 2.24
N GLU A 66 11.94 -13.32 1.56
CA GLU A 66 11.98 -13.37 0.08
C GLU A 66 10.95 -12.45 -0.58
N LEU A 67 9.79 -12.26 0.08
CA LEU A 67 8.72 -11.37 -0.36
C LEU A 67 8.14 -10.64 0.84
N LEU A 68 8.20 -9.31 0.79
CA LEU A 68 7.51 -8.41 1.72
C LEU A 68 6.36 -7.71 1.01
N ILE A 69 5.14 -7.87 1.51
CA ILE A 69 3.95 -7.17 1.02
C ILE A 69 3.57 -6.09 2.01
N ILE A 70 3.55 -4.84 1.56
CA ILE A 70 3.14 -3.68 2.36
C ILE A 70 1.73 -3.27 1.95
N ASP A 71 0.76 -3.45 2.86
CA ASP A 71 -0.60 -2.95 2.69
C ASP A 71 -0.62 -1.45 3.00
N SER A 72 -0.59 -0.65 1.94
CA SER A 72 -0.52 0.81 2.03
C SER A 72 -1.89 1.42 2.24
N PRO A 73 -2.03 2.50 3.02
CA PRO A 73 -3.28 3.26 3.07
C PRO A 73 -3.65 3.83 1.70
N PRO A 74 -4.92 4.15 1.46
CA PRO A 74 -5.36 4.72 0.18
C PRO A 74 -4.91 6.17 -0.02
N GLY A 75 -4.90 6.62 -1.28
CA GLY A 75 -4.62 8.00 -1.68
C GLY A 75 -3.17 8.25 -2.09
N THR A 76 -2.73 9.50 -2.02
CA THR A 76 -1.40 9.96 -2.48
C THR A 76 -0.68 10.84 -1.44
N SER A 77 -1.11 10.76 -0.19
CA SER A 77 -0.60 11.59 0.91
C SER A 77 0.70 11.05 1.51
N CYS A 78 1.29 11.80 2.47
CA CYS A 78 2.54 11.42 3.13
C CYS A 78 2.58 9.97 3.68
N PRO A 79 1.51 9.42 4.26
CA PRO A 79 1.49 8.01 4.67
C PRO A 79 1.73 7.04 3.52
N VAL A 80 1.11 7.27 2.36
CA VAL A 80 1.28 6.42 1.19
C VAL A 80 2.72 6.50 0.67
N ILE A 81 3.26 7.73 0.54
CA ILE A 81 4.64 7.97 0.13
C ILE A 81 5.61 7.23 1.05
N GLU A 82 5.39 7.29 2.37
CA GLU A 82 6.23 6.58 3.34
C GLU A 82 6.10 5.05 3.21
N SER A 83 4.90 4.54 2.93
CA SER A 83 4.66 3.10 2.73
C SER A 83 5.40 2.57 1.50
N VAL A 84 5.31 3.26 0.35
CA VAL A 84 5.86 2.77 -0.92
C VAL A 84 7.35 3.06 -1.10
N ARG A 85 7.91 3.96 -0.29
CA ARG A 85 9.33 4.32 -0.39
C ARG A 85 10.24 3.09 -0.22
N GLY A 86 11.12 2.85 -1.19
CA GLY A 86 12.04 1.72 -1.18
C GLY A 86 11.40 0.38 -1.56
N ALA A 87 10.17 0.39 -2.09
CA ALA A 87 9.58 -0.80 -2.67
C ALA A 87 10.18 -1.10 -4.06
N ASP A 88 10.39 -2.38 -4.37
CA ASP A 88 10.87 -2.84 -5.68
C ASP A 88 9.77 -2.75 -6.74
N LEU A 89 8.51 -2.81 -6.32
CA LEU A 89 7.33 -2.69 -7.18
C LEU A 89 6.17 -2.08 -6.39
N VAL A 90 5.51 -1.08 -6.97
CA VAL A 90 4.24 -0.55 -6.47
C VAL A 90 3.10 -1.14 -7.31
N LEU A 91 2.22 -1.89 -6.66
CA LEU A 91 1.04 -2.46 -7.31
C LEU A 91 -0.17 -1.58 -7.03
N LEU A 92 -0.64 -0.84 -8.04
CA LEU A 92 -1.81 0.01 -7.96
C LEU A 92 -3.07 -0.81 -8.24
N VAL A 93 -4.00 -0.84 -7.30
CA VAL A 93 -5.28 -1.53 -7.45
C VAL A 93 -6.37 -0.50 -7.67
N THR A 94 -7.11 -0.62 -8.78
CA THR A 94 -8.16 0.31 -9.17
C THR A 94 -9.42 -0.42 -9.65
N GLU A 95 -10.51 0.33 -9.81
CA GLU A 95 -11.74 -0.13 -10.46
C GLU A 95 -11.96 0.69 -11.74
N PRO A 96 -12.57 0.13 -12.81
CA PRO A 96 -12.76 0.81 -14.08
C PRO A 96 -13.98 1.77 -14.03
N THR A 97 -13.94 2.70 -13.09
CA THR A 97 -14.93 3.76 -12.89
C THR A 97 -14.27 5.12 -13.09
N PRO A 98 -15.04 6.20 -13.38
CA PRO A 98 -14.46 7.54 -13.49
C PRO A 98 -13.68 7.98 -12.26
N PHE A 99 -14.13 7.64 -11.05
CA PHE A 99 -13.43 7.92 -9.80
C PHE A 99 -12.15 7.11 -9.68
N GLY A 100 -12.23 5.79 -9.93
CA GLY A 100 -11.05 4.91 -9.89
C GLY A 100 -9.99 5.31 -10.91
N LEU A 101 -10.38 5.74 -12.10
CA LEU A 101 -9.45 6.25 -13.11
C LEU A 101 -8.78 7.56 -12.66
N ASN A 102 -9.56 8.50 -12.05
CA ASN A 102 -8.98 9.74 -11.53
C ASN A 102 -7.93 9.46 -10.45
N ASP A 103 -8.26 8.60 -9.49
CA ASP A 103 -7.37 8.25 -8.39
C ASP A 103 -6.13 7.49 -8.90
N LEU A 104 -6.32 6.61 -9.91
CA LEU A 104 -5.21 5.93 -10.57
C LEU A 104 -4.23 6.92 -11.21
N LYS A 105 -4.72 7.94 -11.93
CA LYS A 105 -3.86 8.96 -12.54
C LYS A 105 -3.00 9.67 -11.50
N LEU A 106 -3.61 10.11 -10.39
CA LEU A 106 -2.89 10.76 -9.29
C LEU A 106 -1.85 9.83 -8.64
N ALA A 107 -2.19 8.56 -8.46
CA ALA A 107 -1.29 7.57 -7.90
C ALA A 107 -0.11 7.27 -8.84
N VAL A 108 -0.36 7.15 -10.15
CA VAL A 108 0.70 6.98 -11.18
C VAL A 108 1.65 8.17 -11.16
N ASP A 109 1.14 9.40 -11.13
CA ASP A 109 1.96 10.60 -11.08
C ASP A 109 2.85 10.62 -9.82
N MET A 110 2.29 10.25 -8.67
CA MET A 110 3.04 10.16 -7.42
C MET A 110 4.15 9.10 -7.49
N VAL A 111 3.84 7.88 -7.97
CA VAL A 111 4.83 6.80 -8.05
C VAL A 111 5.94 7.13 -9.05
N ASN A 112 5.59 7.75 -10.19
CA ASN A 112 6.55 8.23 -11.18
C ASN A 112 7.46 9.33 -10.61
N ALA A 113 6.92 10.26 -9.82
CA ALA A 113 7.72 11.29 -9.12
C ALA A 113 8.72 10.68 -8.13
N LEU A 114 8.38 9.54 -7.52
CA LEU A 114 9.26 8.75 -6.66
C LEU A 114 10.24 7.86 -7.44
N LYS A 115 10.09 7.76 -8.77
CA LYS A 115 10.88 6.90 -9.67
C LYS A 115 10.84 5.42 -9.28
N LEU A 116 9.68 4.96 -8.83
CA LEU A 116 9.47 3.56 -8.46
C LEU A 116 8.82 2.80 -9.62
N PRO A 117 9.18 1.51 -9.84
CA PRO A 117 8.46 0.65 -10.76
C PRO A 117 7.02 0.48 -10.31
N LEU A 118 6.10 0.47 -11.29
CA LEU A 118 4.68 0.28 -10.99
C LEU A 118 4.01 -0.69 -11.96
N ALA A 119 2.93 -1.30 -11.50
CA ALA A 119 2.00 -2.07 -12.31
C ALA A 119 0.58 -1.90 -11.77
N VAL A 120 -0.43 -2.31 -12.54
CA VAL A 120 -1.84 -2.11 -12.21
C VAL A 120 -2.56 -3.45 -12.10
N VAL A 121 -3.48 -3.54 -11.15
CA VAL A 121 -4.53 -4.56 -11.08
C VAL A 121 -5.87 -3.85 -11.22
N ILE A 122 -6.72 -4.32 -12.12
CA ILE A 122 -8.08 -3.82 -12.27
C ILE A 122 -9.02 -4.77 -11.52
N ASN A 123 -9.56 -4.28 -10.40
CA ASN A 123 -10.58 -5.00 -9.64
C ASN A 123 -11.97 -4.66 -10.18
N ARG A 124 -12.93 -5.58 -10.06
CA ARG A 124 -14.28 -5.44 -10.61
C ARG A 124 -14.24 -5.07 -12.10
N SER A 125 -13.39 -5.77 -12.85
CA SER A 125 -12.99 -5.43 -14.22
C SER A 125 -14.13 -5.50 -15.26
N ASP A 126 -15.24 -6.11 -14.90
CA ASP A 126 -16.46 -6.27 -15.69
C ASP A 126 -17.51 -5.14 -15.49
N ILE A 127 -17.22 -4.16 -14.61
CA ILE A 127 -18.01 -2.96 -14.45
C ILE A 127 -17.37 -1.77 -15.14
N GLY A 128 -18.14 -0.70 -15.37
CA GLY A 128 -17.60 0.54 -15.95
C GLY A 128 -17.29 0.45 -17.44
N ASN A 129 -16.21 1.13 -17.86
CA ASN A 129 -15.80 1.26 -19.25
C ASN A 129 -14.32 0.93 -19.46
N ASP A 130 -13.84 1.06 -20.72
CA ASP A 130 -12.46 0.75 -21.08
C ASP A 130 -11.46 1.89 -20.85
N GLU A 131 -11.87 3.02 -20.33
CA GLU A 131 -11.00 4.20 -20.17
C GLU A 131 -9.78 3.91 -19.28
N THR A 132 -9.94 3.09 -18.23
CA THR A 132 -8.82 2.68 -17.36
C THR A 132 -7.81 1.82 -18.11
N ARG A 133 -8.27 0.89 -18.96
CA ARG A 133 -7.38 0.06 -19.82
C ARG A 133 -6.66 0.91 -20.85
N MET A 134 -7.40 1.82 -21.50
CA MET A 134 -6.83 2.76 -22.48
C MET A 134 -5.80 3.68 -21.82
N PHE A 135 -6.04 4.17 -20.63
CA PHE A 135 -5.08 4.98 -19.90
C PHE A 135 -3.80 4.18 -19.62
N CYS A 136 -3.89 2.97 -19.07
CA CYS A 136 -2.72 2.12 -18.83
C CYS A 136 -1.93 1.84 -20.11
N HIS A 137 -2.63 1.50 -21.20
CA HIS A 137 -2.00 1.26 -22.50
C HIS A 137 -1.24 2.51 -23.01
N ASN A 138 -1.87 3.68 -22.98
CA ASN A 138 -1.29 4.94 -23.45
C ASN A 138 -0.09 5.40 -22.62
N GLN A 139 -0.03 5.02 -21.34
CA GLN A 139 1.08 5.31 -20.43
C GLN A 139 2.13 4.19 -20.40
N ASN A 140 1.99 3.14 -21.20
CA ASN A 140 2.84 1.93 -21.18
C ASN A 140 2.91 1.29 -19.78
N ILE A 141 1.78 1.28 -19.06
CA ILE A 141 1.66 0.66 -17.74
C ILE A 141 1.10 -0.75 -17.89
N ASP A 142 1.77 -1.73 -17.32
CA ASP A 142 1.33 -3.11 -17.37
C ASP A 142 0.16 -3.41 -16.45
N ILE A 143 -0.89 -3.99 -16.98
CA ILE A 143 -2.00 -4.55 -16.22
C ILE A 143 -1.65 -6.02 -15.93
N LEU A 144 -1.30 -6.33 -14.67
CA LEU A 144 -0.90 -7.69 -14.28
C LEU A 144 -2.09 -8.63 -14.15
N CYS A 145 -3.21 -8.11 -13.71
CA CYS A 145 -4.41 -8.91 -13.45
C CYS A 145 -5.67 -8.07 -13.60
N GLU A 146 -6.72 -8.71 -14.09
CA GLU A 146 -8.08 -8.20 -14.08
C GLU A 146 -8.97 -9.18 -13.30
N ILE A 147 -9.64 -8.69 -12.28
CA ILE A 147 -10.48 -9.49 -11.37
C ILE A 147 -11.93 -9.07 -11.57
N PRO A 148 -12.79 -9.92 -12.16
CA PRO A 148 -14.20 -9.58 -12.33
C PRO A 148 -14.92 -9.52 -10.98
N PHE A 149 -16.05 -8.83 -10.96
CA PHE A 149 -16.91 -8.79 -9.79
C PHE A 149 -17.50 -10.16 -9.49
N ASP A 150 -17.38 -10.60 -8.25
CA ASP A 150 -18.00 -11.82 -7.79
C ASP A 150 -18.59 -11.60 -6.38
N ARG A 151 -19.93 -11.67 -6.28
CA ARG A 151 -20.64 -11.50 -5.02
C ARG A 151 -20.21 -12.53 -3.96
N ARG A 152 -19.82 -13.73 -4.38
CA ARG A 152 -19.36 -14.80 -3.49
C ARG A 152 -18.11 -14.40 -2.70
N VAL A 153 -17.28 -13.50 -3.25
CA VAL A 153 -16.12 -12.92 -2.56
C VAL A 153 -16.58 -12.12 -1.35
N ALA A 154 -17.57 -11.22 -1.51
CA ALA A 154 -18.11 -10.43 -0.41
C ALA A 154 -18.79 -11.32 0.66
N GLU A 155 -19.51 -12.36 0.22
CA GLU A 155 -20.12 -13.34 1.11
C GLU A 155 -19.07 -14.16 1.89
N ALA A 156 -17.92 -14.48 1.30
CA ALA A 156 -16.82 -15.15 1.98
C ALA A 156 -16.20 -14.24 3.04
N TYR A 157 -15.89 -12.99 2.68
CA TYR A 157 -15.31 -12.01 3.61
C TYR A 157 -16.24 -11.69 4.79
N SER A 158 -17.55 -11.62 4.58
CA SER A 158 -18.50 -11.41 5.70
C SER A 158 -18.46 -12.53 6.76
N ARG A 159 -17.90 -13.68 6.41
CA ARG A 159 -17.70 -14.84 7.30
C ARG A 159 -16.23 -14.98 7.75
N GLY A 160 -15.39 -14.00 7.45
CA GLY A 160 -13.96 -14.06 7.78
C GLY A 160 -13.15 -15.07 6.95
N VAL A 161 -13.69 -15.50 5.78
CA VAL A 161 -13.01 -16.46 4.91
C VAL A 161 -12.36 -15.71 3.73
N PRO A 162 -11.04 -15.79 3.55
CA PRO A 162 -10.38 -15.20 2.38
C PRO A 162 -10.89 -15.79 1.06
N ALA A 163 -11.05 -14.93 0.03
CA ALA A 163 -11.58 -15.35 -1.27
C ALA A 163 -10.77 -16.51 -1.90
N CYS A 164 -9.46 -16.50 -1.75
CA CYS A 164 -8.58 -17.56 -2.26
C CYS A 164 -8.82 -18.94 -1.63
N ARG A 165 -9.38 -18.99 -0.42
CA ARG A 165 -9.80 -20.24 0.25
C ARG A 165 -11.23 -20.63 -0.06
N ALA A 166 -12.10 -19.63 -0.25
CA ALA A 166 -13.51 -19.86 -0.51
C ALA A 166 -13.79 -20.27 -1.96
N LEU A 167 -13.02 -19.74 -2.92
CA LEU A 167 -13.24 -19.90 -4.35
C LEU A 167 -11.94 -20.33 -5.02
N SER A 168 -11.92 -21.54 -5.57
CA SER A 168 -10.71 -22.11 -6.21
C SER A 168 -10.23 -21.31 -7.42
N GLU A 169 -11.15 -20.71 -8.17
CA GLU A 169 -10.84 -19.82 -9.29
C GLU A 169 -10.13 -18.54 -8.82
N GLN A 170 -10.53 -17.96 -7.70
CA GLN A 170 -9.86 -16.80 -7.11
C GLN A 170 -8.46 -17.17 -6.60
N GLY A 171 -8.33 -18.36 -6.00
CA GLY A 171 -7.02 -18.87 -5.59
C GLY A 171 -6.04 -18.97 -6.75
N ARG A 172 -6.48 -19.40 -7.94
CA ARG A 172 -5.64 -19.44 -9.15
C ARG A 172 -5.27 -18.04 -9.64
N VAL A 173 -6.22 -17.13 -9.69
CA VAL A 173 -5.98 -15.74 -10.10
C VAL A 173 -4.89 -15.08 -9.22
N TYR A 174 -4.99 -15.23 -7.90
CA TYR A 174 -3.99 -14.67 -6.98
C TYR A 174 -2.63 -15.38 -7.08
N ALA A 175 -2.60 -16.70 -7.30
CA ALA A 175 -1.35 -17.43 -7.51
C ALA A 175 -0.64 -16.98 -8.79
N ASP A 176 -1.37 -16.73 -9.87
CA ASP A 176 -0.80 -16.25 -11.13
C ASP A 176 -0.36 -14.78 -11.03
N LEU A 177 -1.10 -13.95 -10.30
CA LEU A 177 -0.67 -12.59 -9.97
C LEU A 177 0.64 -12.60 -9.19
N LEU A 178 0.77 -13.44 -8.17
CA LEU A 178 1.99 -13.58 -7.38
C LEU A 178 3.20 -13.96 -8.25
N LYS A 179 3.05 -14.93 -9.15
CA LYS A 179 4.12 -15.30 -10.11
C LYS A 179 4.57 -14.11 -10.96
N LYS A 180 3.62 -13.31 -11.45
CA LYS A 180 3.92 -12.11 -12.25
C LYS A 180 4.66 -11.04 -11.43
N ILE A 181 4.30 -10.86 -10.15
CA ILE A 181 4.97 -9.95 -9.23
C ILE A 181 6.41 -10.42 -8.99
N MET A 182 6.60 -11.69 -8.64
CA MET A 182 7.93 -12.26 -8.36
C MET A 182 8.86 -12.18 -9.57
N SER A 183 8.34 -12.39 -10.78
CA SER A 183 9.16 -12.29 -12.00
C SER A 183 9.65 -10.86 -12.30
N ARG A 184 9.07 -9.83 -11.68
CA ARG A 184 9.46 -8.42 -11.86
C ARG A 184 10.36 -7.90 -10.75
N GLY A 185 10.15 -8.35 -9.51
CA GLY A 185 11.00 -7.99 -8.37
C GLY A 185 12.43 -8.49 -8.50
N GLY A 186 12.66 -9.61 -9.18
CA GLY A 186 13.99 -10.18 -9.41
C GLY A 186 14.82 -9.51 -10.54
N ALA A 187 14.26 -8.56 -11.26
CA ALA A 187 14.96 -7.92 -12.39
C ALA A 187 15.83 -6.72 -11.98
N ASN A 188 15.77 -6.28 -10.73
CA ASN A 188 16.49 -5.11 -10.21
C ASN A 188 17.45 -5.44 -9.04
N ALA A 189 17.74 -6.72 -8.79
CA ALA A 189 18.70 -7.17 -7.79
C ALA A 189 20.10 -7.36 -8.38
#